data_0a26af4463872ba157c93757535f21f9
#
_entry.id   0a26af4463872ba157c93757535f21f9
#
_cell.length_a   1.000
_cell.length_b   1.000
_cell.length_c   1.000
_cell.angle_alpha   90.00
_cell.angle_beta   90.00
_cell.angle_gamma   90.00
#
_symmetry.space_group_name_H-M   'P 1'
#
loop_
_entity.id
_entity.type
_entity.pdbx_description
1 polymer ?
#
loop_
_entity_poly.entity_id
_entity_poly.type
_entity_poly.pdbx_seq_one_letter_code
_entity_poly.pdbx_strand_id
1 'polypeptide(L)'
;MEAQPIRILLVDDDAPFLHSLEALLTGEPGLEIVGVAASGEEALAAAARAEPDVAVIDVLMPTMSGIECAHLLQERYPKARVILISGSIFEGKRPRPDERGTDAYLEKSEVPERLHATILALAADTTAAPPSRTDA
;
A
#
# COMPACT_ATOMS: atom_id res chain seq x y z
N MET A 1 -24.70 10.91 6.64
CA MET A 1 -23.43 10.82 7.19
C MET A 1 -22.39 10.45 6.18
N GLU A 2 -21.33 11.16 6.16
CA GLU A 2 -20.36 10.97 5.14
C GLU A 2 -19.29 10.07 5.59
N ALA A 3 -18.89 9.16 4.74
CA ALA A 3 -17.79 8.29 5.06
C ALA A 3 -16.49 9.09 5.01
N GLN A 4 -15.58 8.76 5.88
CA GLN A 4 -14.26 9.36 5.84
C GLN A 4 -13.54 8.86 4.59
N PRO A 5 -12.76 9.70 3.95
CA PRO A 5 -11.97 9.20 2.81
C PRO A 5 -10.95 8.18 3.27
N ILE A 6 -10.63 7.28 2.36
CA ILE A 6 -9.57 6.31 2.61
C ILE A 6 -8.25 7.05 2.44
N ARG A 7 -7.39 6.96 3.45
CA ARG A 7 -6.15 7.69 3.49
C ARG A 7 -5.04 6.82 2.94
N ILE A 8 -4.37 7.30 1.92
CA ILE A 8 -3.44 6.49 1.13
C ILE A 8 -2.04 7.04 1.15
N LEU A 9 -1.08 6.16 1.41
CA LEU A 9 0.34 6.48 1.32
C LEU A 9 0.90 5.78 0.09
N LEU A 10 1.62 6.51 -0.74
CA LEU A 10 2.22 5.95 -1.95
C LEU A 10 3.73 5.94 -1.78
N VAL A 11 4.37 4.80 -2.07
CA VAL A 11 5.79 4.62 -1.85
C VAL A 11 6.43 3.95 -3.05
N ASP A 12 7.35 4.64 -3.71
CA ASP A 12 8.06 4.10 -4.86
C ASP A 12 9.24 5.01 -5.15
N ASP A 13 10.43 4.43 -5.37
CA ASP A 13 11.58 5.26 -5.67
C ASP A 13 11.65 5.64 -7.15
N ASP A 14 10.77 5.08 -7.96
CA ASP A 14 10.69 5.43 -9.39
C ASP A 14 9.77 6.63 -9.51
N ALA A 15 10.35 7.82 -9.64
CA ALA A 15 9.56 9.04 -9.65
C ALA A 15 8.49 9.09 -10.73
N PRO A 16 8.77 8.70 -11.97
CA PRO A 16 7.71 8.71 -12.98
C PRO A 16 6.53 7.82 -12.61
N PHE A 17 6.80 6.64 -12.05
CA PHE A 17 5.71 5.76 -11.67
C PHE A 17 4.95 6.34 -10.49
N LEU A 18 5.64 6.94 -9.54
CA LEU A 18 5.00 7.57 -8.40
C LEU A 18 4.06 8.68 -8.86
N HIS A 19 4.49 9.47 -9.84
CA HIS A 19 3.62 10.49 -10.42
C HIS A 19 2.39 9.87 -11.07
N SER A 20 2.57 8.74 -11.74
CA SER A 20 1.43 8.05 -12.35
C SER A 20 0.45 7.57 -11.30
N LEU A 21 0.95 7.06 -10.18
CA LEU A 21 0.07 6.63 -9.11
C LEU A 21 -0.72 7.80 -8.56
N GLU A 22 -0.04 8.92 -8.34
CA GLU A 22 -0.74 10.09 -7.84
C GLU A 22 -1.83 10.53 -8.80
N ALA A 23 -1.51 10.57 -10.09
CA ALA A 23 -2.48 11.01 -11.08
C ALA A 23 -3.66 10.06 -11.15
N LEU A 24 -3.38 8.77 -11.02
CA LEU A 24 -4.45 7.78 -11.10
C LEU A 24 -5.45 7.94 -9.96
N LEU A 25 -4.97 8.26 -8.77
CA LEU A 25 -5.83 8.27 -7.60
C LEU A 25 -6.34 9.65 -7.20
N THR A 26 -5.68 10.71 -7.66
CA THR A 26 -6.12 12.06 -7.34
C THR A 26 -7.47 12.31 -7.97
N GLY A 27 -8.38 12.81 -7.18
CA GLY A 27 -9.70 13.12 -7.70
C GLY A 27 -10.68 11.97 -7.62
N GLU A 28 -10.22 10.77 -7.25
CA GLU A 28 -11.17 9.68 -7.08
C GLU A 28 -11.98 9.90 -5.82
N PRO A 29 -13.30 9.88 -5.92
CA PRO A 29 -14.11 10.12 -4.74
C PRO A 29 -13.82 9.08 -3.66
N GLY A 30 -13.74 9.55 -2.44
CA GLY A 30 -13.51 8.65 -1.33
C GLY A 30 -12.07 8.31 -1.06
N LEU A 31 -11.13 8.79 -1.87
CA LEU A 31 -9.72 8.53 -1.66
C LEU A 31 -8.99 9.83 -1.37
N GLU A 32 -8.03 9.76 -0.47
CA GLU A 32 -7.21 10.93 -0.15
C GLU A 32 -5.76 10.49 -0.04
N ILE A 33 -4.88 11.06 -0.85
CA ILE A 33 -3.46 10.76 -0.75
C ILE A 33 -2.90 11.59 0.39
N VAL A 34 -2.44 10.92 1.44
CA VAL A 34 -1.95 11.64 2.61
C VAL A 34 -0.43 11.67 2.68
N GLY A 35 0.24 10.98 1.80
CA GLY A 35 1.69 11.01 1.77
C GLY A 35 2.23 10.36 0.53
N VAL A 36 3.40 10.81 0.11
CA VAL A 36 4.11 10.28 -1.04
C VAL A 36 5.56 10.16 -0.61
N ALA A 37 6.15 9.01 -0.79
CA ALA A 37 7.51 8.77 -0.31
C ALA A 37 8.31 8.04 -1.37
N ALA A 38 9.60 8.35 -1.42
CA ALA A 38 10.50 7.75 -2.40
C ALA A 38 11.41 6.70 -1.78
N SER A 39 11.22 6.40 -0.51
CA SER A 39 12.03 5.39 0.16
C SER A 39 11.26 4.85 1.34
N GLY A 40 11.74 3.73 1.89
CA GLY A 40 11.11 3.17 3.07
C GLY A 40 11.20 4.09 4.27
N GLU A 41 12.34 4.75 4.42
CA GLU A 41 12.52 5.67 5.54
C GLU A 41 11.55 6.83 5.44
N GLU A 42 11.40 7.39 4.24
CA GLU A 42 10.44 8.47 4.05
C GLU A 42 9.02 7.99 4.29
N ALA A 43 8.74 6.75 3.91
CA ALA A 43 7.41 6.20 4.09
C ALA A 43 7.06 6.11 5.57
N LEU A 44 7.99 5.65 6.38
CA LEU A 44 7.72 5.53 7.80
C LEU A 44 7.54 6.91 8.43
N ALA A 45 8.32 7.89 7.98
CA ALA A 45 8.16 9.26 8.48
C ALA A 45 6.81 9.84 8.07
N ALA A 46 6.39 9.58 6.83
CA ALA A 46 5.11 10.09 6.36
C ALA A 46 3.97 9.44 7.13
N ALA A 47 4.08 8.14 7.40
CA ALA A 47 3.03 7.44 8.14
C ALA A 47 2.90 7.98 9.55
N ALA A 48 4.01 8.42 10.15
CA ALA A 48 3.95 8.97 11.49
C ALA A 48 3.20 10.29 11.51
N ARG A 49 3.27 11.03 10.41
CA ARG A 49 2.57 12.32 10.36
C ARG A 49 1.10 12.17 10.02
N ALA A 50 0.77 11.19 9.21
CA ALA A 50 -0.61 11.06 8.74
C ALA A 50 -0.90 9.58 8.55
N GLU A 51 -1.29 8.93 9.60
CA GLU A 51 -1.48 7.48 9.58
C GLU A 51 -2.36 7.06 8.42
N PRO A 52 -1.84 6.23 7.54
CA PRO A 52 -2.61 5.82 6.38
C PRO A 52 -3.53 4.65 6.69
N ASP A 53 -4.58 4.53 5.89
CA ASP A 53 -5.42 3.34 5.94
C ASP A 53 -4.87 2.27 5.01
N VAL A 54 -4.31 2.69 3.88
CA VAL A 54 -3.76 1.80 2.88
C VAL A 54 -2.44 2.37 2.40
N ALA A 55 -1.41 1.55 2.34
CA ALA A 55 -0.13 1.95 1.79
C ALA A 55 0.15 1.13 0.54
N VAL A 56 0.53 1.80 -0.53
CA VAL A 56 0.90 1.15 -1.79
C VAL A 56 2.42 1.26 -1.89
N ILE A 57 3.11 0.14 -1.84
CA ILE A 57 4.56 0.13 -1.67
C ILE A 57 5.24 -0.72 -2.73
N ASP A 58 6.21 -0.13 -3.42
CA ASP A 58 7.01 -0.85 -4.38
C ASP A 58 7.92 -1.84 -3.65
N VAL A 59 7.97 -3.06 -4.14
CA VAL A 59 8.77 -4.11 -3.50
C VAL A 59 10.26 -3.81 -3.59
N LEU A 60 10.71 -3.38 -4.76
CA LEU A 60 12.14 -3.20 -4.98
C LEU A 60 12.53 -1.74 -4.81
N MET A 61 13.13 -1.45 -3.70
CA MET A 61 13.65 -0.12 -3.41
C MET A 61 15.04 -0.26 -2.82
N PRO A 62 15.90 0.72 -3.04
CA PRO A 62 17.23 0.67 -2.45
C PRO A 62 17.14 0.80 -0.93
N THR A 63 18.12 0.30 -0.25
CA THR A 63 18.27 0.40 1.19
C THR A 63 17.29 -0.45 1.94
N MET A 64 16.01 -0.09 1.90
CA MET A 64 14.99 -0.85 2.59
C MET A 64 14.00 -1.34 1.56
N SER A 65 13.84 -2.67 1.46
CA SER A 65 12.90 -3.20 0.48
C SER A 65 11.47 -2.85 0.88
N GLY A 66 10.57 -2.93 -0.10
CA GLY A 66 9.17 -2.68 0.20
C GLY A 66 8.58 -3.68 1.16
N ILE A 67 9.06 -4.92 1.12
CA ILE A 67 8.57 -5.94 2.03
C ILE A 67 8.95 -5.59 3.47
N GLU A 68 10.20 -5.17 3.66
CA GLU A 68 10.65 -4.77 4.98
C GLU A 68 9.90 -3.54 5.46
N CYS A 69 9.70 -2.58 4.57
CA CYS A 69 8.96 -1.37 4.89
C CYS A 69 7.54 -1.71 5.32
N ALA A 70 6.89 -2.59 4.57
CA ALA A 70 5.54 -3.00 4.89
C ALA A 70 5.45 -3.65 6.26
N HIS A 71 6.43 -4.49 6.58
CA HIS A 71 6.44 -5.16 7.86
C HIS A 71 6.57 -4.15 9.00
N LEU A 72 7.50 -3.21 8.86
CA LEU A 72 7.69 -2.20 9.90
C LEU A 72 6.47 -1.30 10.03
N LEU A 73 5.86 -0.99 8.90
CA LEU A 73 4.71 -0.12 8.92
C LEU A 73 3.54 -0.78 9.64
N GLN A 74 3.31 -2.05 9.39
CA GLN A 74 2.22 -2.73 10.05
C GLN A 74 2.49 -3.03 11.51
N GLU A 75 3.76 -3.13 11.89
CA GLU A 75 4.08 -3.24 13.30
C GLU A 75 3.66 -2.01 14.05
N ARG A 76 3.84 -0.85 13.45
CA ARG A 76 3.50 0.41 14.11
C ARG A 76 2.04 0.77 13.96
N TYR A 77 1.44 0.39 12.84
CA TYR A 77 0.07 0.74 12.54
C TYR A 77 -0.67 -0.52 12.11
N PRO A 78 -1.06 -1.35 13.08
CA PRO A 78 -1.63 -2.67 12.75
C PRO A 78 -2.87 -2.62 11.89
N LYS A 79 -3.57 -1.49 11.86
CA LYS A 79 -4.77 -1.42 11.04
C LYS A 79 -4.48 -1.03 9.60
N ALA A 80 -3.28 -0.58 9.32
CA ALA A 80 -2.94 -0.18 7.96
C ALA A 80 -2.85 -1.42 7.07
N ARG A 81 -3.42 -1.31 5.89
CA ARG A 81 -3.33 -2.38 4.90
C ARG A 81 -2.25 -2.05 3.90
N VAL A 82 -1.59 -3.07 3.40
CA VAL A 82 -0.48 -2.87 2.49
C VAL A 82 -0.73 -3.57 1.17
N ILE A 83 -0.57 -2.84 0.08
CA ILE A 83 -0.56 -3.38 -1.26
C ILE A 83 0.88 -3.28 -1.75
N LEU A 84 1.49 -4.42 -2.03
CA LEU A 84 2.83 -4.42 -2.62
C LEU A 84 2.70 -4.41 -4.12
N ILE A 85 3.53 -3.61 -4.79
CA ILE A 85 3.55 -3.58 -6.24
C ILE A 85 4.96 -3.86 -6.71
N SER A 86 5.07 -4.40 -7.90
CA SER A 86 6.37 -4.74 -8.46
C SER A 86 6.36 -4.59 -9.96
N GLY A 87 7.44 -4.06 -10.50
CA GLY A 87 7.57 -3.90 -11.93
C GLY A 87 8.12 -5.12 -12.62
N SER A 88 8.62 -6.08 -11.85
CA SER A 88 9.15 -7.25 -12.49
C SER A 88 8.53 -8.49 -11.91
N ILE A 89 8.66 -9.54 -12.67
CA ILE A 89 8.12 -10.81 -12.27
C ILE A 89 9.03 -11.40 -11.23
N PHE A 90 8.43 -11.91 -10.17
CA PHE A 90 9.18 -12.48 -9.08
C PHE A 90 9.63 -13.90 -9.35
N GLU A 91 9.92 -14.25 -10.55
CA GLU A 91 10.37 -15.60 -10.84
C GLU A 91 9.43 -16.63 -10.25
N GLY A 92 8.16 -16.39 -10.42
CA GLY A 92 7.18 -17.34 -9.92
C GLY A 92 6.90 -17.23 -8.44
N LYS A 93 7.50 -16.28 -7.78
CA LYS A 93 7.29 -16.15 -6.35
C LYS A 93 6.67 -14.83 -5.98
N ARG A 94 5.39 -14.73 -6.17
CA ARG A 94 4.68 -13.54 -5.72
C ARG A 94 4.48 -13.64 -4.22
N PRO A 95 4.61 -12.53 -3.50
CA PRO A 95 4.30 -12.55 -2.07
C PRO A 95 2.85 -12.95 -1.88
N ARG A 96 2.60 -13.75 -0.90
CA ARG A 96 1.22 -14.14 -0.63
C ARG A 96 0.54 -13.06 0.17
N PRO A 97 -0.76 -12.87 -0.06
CA PRO A 97 -1.48 -11.83 0.70
C PRO A 97 -1.44 -12.05 2.19
N ASP A 98 -1.27 -13.30 2.65
CA ASP A 98 -1.27 -13.54 4.06
C ASP A 98 0.13 -13.50 4.67
N GLU A 99 1.15 -13.18 3.88
CA GLU A 99 2.48 -13.04 4.45
C GLU A 99 2.55 -11.73 5.19
N ARG A 100 3.43 -11.69 6.17
CA ARG A 100 3.56 -10.50 6.98
C ARG A 100 3.80 -9.27 6.15
N GLY A 101 3.02 -8.24 6.43
CA GLY A 101 3.18 -6.99 5.76
C GLY A 101 2.53 -6.91 4.40
N THR A 102 1.83 -7.97 3.97
CA THR A 102 1.25 -7.96 2.65
C THR A 102 -0.21 -8.33 2.71
N ASP A 103 -1.06 -7.41 2.30
CA ASP A 103 -2.50 -7.68 2.21
C ASP A 103 -2.93 -7.93 0.78
N ALA A 104 -2.17 -7.40 -0.19
CA ALA A 104 -2.44 -7.64 -1.60
C ALA A 104 -1.17 -7.40 -2.37
N TYR A 105 -1.11 -7.97 -3.55
CA TYR A 105 0.05 -7.81 -4.42
C TYR A 105 -0.42 -7.55 -5.85
N LEU A 106 0.15 -6.54 -6.49
CA LEU A 106 -0.15 -6.24 -7.87
C LEU A 106 1.14 -6.02 -8.63
N GLU A 107 1.15 -6.42 -9.90
CA GLU A 107 2.24 -6.01 -10.77
C GLU A 107 1.95 -4.62 -11.28
N LYS A 108 3.00 -3.86 -11.57
CA LYS A 108 2.79 -2.49 -12.02
C LYS A 108 1.90 -2.43 -13.26
N SER A 109 1.96 -3.45 -14.10
CA SER A 109 1.11 -3.49 -15.28
C SER A 109 -0.36 -3.64 -14.93
N GLU A 110 -0.67 -4.17 -13.77
CA GLU A 110 -2.05 -4.35 -13.34
C GLU A 110 -2.63 -3.13 -12.66
N VAL A 111 -1.77 -2.19 -12.27
CA VAL A 111 -2.20 -1.07 -11.45
C VAL A 111 -3.33 -0.25 -12.06
N PRO A 112 -3.26 0.13 -13.35
CA PRO A 112 -4.33 0.99 -13.88
C PRO A 112 -5.71 0.37 -13.79
N GLU A 113 -5.80 -0.95 -13.89
CA GLU A 113 -7.10 -1.60 -13.89
C GLU A 113 -7.52 -2.10 -12.53
N ARG A 114 -6.57 -2.40 -11.65
CA ARG A 114 -6.91 -3.13 -10.44
C ARG A 114 -6.65 -2.38 -9.14
N LEU A 115 -5.85 -1.33 -9.18
CA LEU A 115 -5.45 -0.71 -7.92
C LEU A 115 -6.63 -0.10 -7.17
N HIS A 116 -7.48 0.65 -7.87
CA HIS A 116 -8.60 1.31 -7.21
C HIS A 116 -9.51 0.29 -6.51
N ALA A 117 -9.87 -0.76 -7.24
CA ALA A 117 -10.73 -1.78 -6.67
C ALA A 117 -10.08 -2.49 -5.50
N THR A 118 -8.77 -2.72 -5.59
CA THR A 118 -8.05 -3.38 -4.51
C THR A 118 -8.03 -2.51 -3.26
N ILE A 119 -7.82 -1.19 -3.44
CA ILE A 119 -7.84 -0.27 -2.31
C ILE A 119 -9.21 -0.31 -1.64
N LEU A 120 -10.27 -0.25 -2.43
CA LEU A 120 -11.61 -0.25 -1.87
C LEU A 120 -11.90 -1.54 -1.11
N ALA A 121 -11.46 -2.65 -1.65
CA ALA A 121 -11.71 -3.93 -1.00
C ALA A 121 -10.97 -4.03 0.33
N LEU A 122 -9.72 -3.58 0.37
CA LEU A 122 -8.96 -3.65 1.61
C LEU A 122 -9.49 -2.68 2.65
N ALA A 123 -9.90 -1.50 2.23
CA ALA A 123 -10.42 -0.52 3.16
C ALA A 123 -11.73 -1.00 3.77
N ALA A 124 -12.55 -1.67 2.99
CA ALA A 124 -13.79 -2.21 3.52
C ALA A 124 -13.51 -3.27 4.56
N ASP A 125 -12.42 -4.01 4.36
CA ASP A 125 -12.06 -5.07 5.26
C ASP A 125 -11.55 -4.56 6.60
N THR A 126 -11.09 -3.32 6.66
CA THR A 126 -10.55 -2.83 7.92
C THR A 126 -11.63 -2.69 8.98
N THR A 127 -12.88 -2.59 8.57
CA THR A 127 -13.95 -2.48 9.55
C THR A 127 -14.26 -3.84 10.15
N ALA A 128 -14.03 -4.89 9.42
CA ALA A 128 -14.22 -6.21 9.96
C ALA A 128 -12.93 -6.59 10.62
N ALA A 129 -13.01 -7.04 11.81
CA ALA A 129 -11.81 -7.43 12.48
C ALA A 129 -11.08 -8.38 11.56
N PRO A 130 -9.82 -8.28 11.48
CA PRO A 130 -9.06 -9.13 10.60
C PRO A 130 -8.57 -10.38 11.29
N PRO A 131 -9.39 -11.06 11.99
CA PRO A 131 -8.91 -12.21 12.72
C PRO A 131 -8.43 -13.29 11.79
N SER A 132 -8.91 -13.26 10.60
CA SER A 132 -8.51 -14.29 9.68
C SER A 132 -7.03 -14.30 9.45
N ARG A 133 -6.39 -13.17 9.61
CA ARG A 133 -4.98 -13.12 9.39
C ARG A 133 -4.20 -13.69 10.55
N THR A 134 -4.71 -13.50 11.71
CA THR A 134 -4.04 -14.04 12.87
C THR A 134 -4.32 -15.48 13.02
N ASP A 135 -5.38 -15.92 12.46
CA ASP A 135 -5.71 -17.29 12.60
C ASP A 135 -4.96 -18.16 11.72
N ALA A 136 -4.31 -17.61 10.84
CA ALA A 136 -3.61 -18.35 9.84
C ALA A 136 -3.37 -19.78 10.10
#